data_0f88fcf48ac308df103b49f39ab35678
#
_entry.id   0f88fcf48ac308df103b49f39ab35678
#
_cell.length_a   1.000
_cell.length_b   1.000
_cell.length_c   1.000
_cell.angle_alpha   90.00
_cell.angle_beta   90.00
_cell.angle_gamma   90.00
#
_symmetry.space_group_name_H-M   'P 1'
#
loop_
_entity.id
_entity.type
_entity.pdbx_description
1 polymer ?
#
loop_
_entity_poly.entity_id
_entity_poly.type
_entity_poly.pdbx_seq_one_letter_code
_entity_poly.pdbx_strand_id
1 'polypeptide(L)'
;GTMLGQKITPLDRVGLYVPGGKAAYPSSVLMNAIPAKVAGVEELIMVVPTPDSITNQLVLAAAYISGVDTVFTVGGAQAVAALAYGTQTIPKVDKIVGPGNIYVATAKRVVFGQVGIDMIAGPSEILIICDGKTNPDWIAMDLFSQAEHDEDAQSILLCPDADFIDQVEASIAKLLPTMERKEIIATALKDRGALILTKDMDEAVALSNQIAPEHL
;
A
#
# COMPACT_ATOMS: atom_id res chain seq x y z
N GLY A 1 29.41 14.83 -36.63
CA GLY A 1 28.94 15.61 -35.44
C GLY A 1 28.80 14.72 -34.23
N THR A 2 28.90 15.27 -33.03
CA THR A 2 28.69 14.55 -31.76
C THR A 2 27.21 14.23 -31.61
N MET A 3 26.86 12.96 -31.34
CA MET A 3 25.50 12.56 -30.99
C MET A 3 25.39 12.51 -29.45
N LEU A 4 24.36 13.17 -28.91
CA LEU A 4 23.99 13.13 -27.51
C LEU A 4 22.64 12.43 -27.36
N GLY A 5 22.48 11.60 -26.34
CA GLY A 5 21.24 10.86 -26.11
C GLY A 5 21.20 10.25 -24.73
N GLN A 6 20.06 9.64 -24.36
CA GLN A 6 19.87 8.88 -23.13
C GLN A 6 19.65 7.40 -23.51
N LYS A 7 20.42 6.52 -22.88
CA LYS A 7 20.24 5.07 -22.99
C LYS A 7 19.42 4.58 -21.79
N ILE A 8 18.26 3.97 -22.06
CA ILE A 8 17.43 3.34 -21.03
C ILE A 8 17.66 1.84 -21.09
N THR A 9 18.04 1.24 -19.95
CA THR A 9 18.28 -0.21 -19.81
C THR A 9 17.57 -0.71 -18.56
N PRO A 10 17.16 -2.00 -18.53
CA PRO A 10 16.63 -2.61 -17.30
C PRO A 10 17.70 -2.65 -16.22
N LEU A 11 17.25 -2.82 -14.97
CA LEU A 11 18.12 -3.20 -13.85
C LEU A 11 18.42 -4.70 -13.94
N ASP A 12 19.58 -5.13 -13.43
CA ASP A 12 19.96 -6.53 -13.45
C ASP A 12 19.15 -7.34 -12.43
N ARG A 13 19.01 -6.81 -11.21
CA ARG A 13 18.34 -7.52 -10.10
C ARG A 13 17.48 -6.57 -9.26
N VAL A 14 16.25 -6.97 -8.99
CA VAL A 14 15.29 -6.20 -8.18
C VAL A 14 14.77 -7.04 -7.02
N GLY A 15 14.77 -6.44 -5.83
CA GLY A 15 14.19 -7.01 -4.62
C GLY A 15 12.72 -6.57 -4.46
N LEU A 16 11.83 -7.52 -4.30
CA LEU A 16 10.42 -7.29 -4.04
C LEU A 16 10.14 -7.49 -2.55
N TYR A 17 9.72 -6.45 -1.84
CA TYR A 17 9.20 -6.58 -0.49
C TYR A 17 7.69 -6.80 -0.57
N VAL A 18 7.21 -7.95 -0.10
CA VAL A 18 5.79 -8.29 -0.06
C VAL A 18 5.36 -8.33 1.40
N PRO A 19 4.38 -7.52 1.82
CA PRO A 19 3.88 -7.58 3.19
C PRO A 19 3.29 -8.96 3.50
N GLY A 20 3.40 -9.36 4.77
CA GLY A 20 2.83 -10.61 5.27
C GLY A 20 2.58 -10.53 6.77
N GLY A 21 1.78 -11.46 7.29
CA GLY A 21 1.49 -11.57 8.71
C GLY A 21 0.10 -11.09 9.10
N LYS A 22 -0.31 -9.88 8.76
CA LYS A 22 -1.68 -9.39 9.05
C LYS A 22 -2.68 -9.80 7.95
N ALA A 23 -2.26 -9.82 6.69
CA ALA A 23 -3.06 -10.24 5.53
C ALA A 23 -2.16 -10.82 4.42
N ALA A 24 -2.77 -11.49 3.45
CA ALA A 24 -2.09 -11.98 2.26
C ALA A 24 -2.25 -10.98 1.12
N TYR A 25 -1.15 -10.63 0.45
CA TYR A 25 -1.14 -9.66 -0.63
C TYR A 25 -0.59 -10.25 -1.94
N PRO A 26 -1.28 -11.22 -2.58
CA PRO A 26 -0.86 -11.74 -3.88
C PRO A 26 -0.84 -10.65 -4.96
N SER A 27 -1.72 -9.65 -4.86
CA SER A 27 -1.75 -8.48 -5.74
C SER A 27 -0.43 -7.69 -5.68
N SER A 28 0.15 -7.49 -4.49
CA SER A 28 1.44 -6.80 -4.34
C SER A 28 2.56 -7.54 -5.06
N VAL A 29 2.52 -8.87 -5.10
CA VAL A 29 3.49 -9.66 -5.91
C VAL A 29 3.32 -9.32 -7.39
N LEU A 30 2.10 -9.43 -7.92
CA LEU A 30 1.81 -9.20 -9.34
C LEU A 30 2.14 -7.77 -9.76
N MET A 31 1.73 -6.78 -8.96
CA MET A 31 1.94 -5.36 -9.23
C MET A 31 3.42 -4.95 -9.24
N ASN A 32 4.29 -5.67 -8.56
CA ASN A 32 5.73 -5.39 -8.57
C ASN A 32 6.48 -6.28 -9.58
N ALA A 33 6.17 -7.58 -9.63
CA ALA A 33 6.92 -8.52 -10.44
C ALA A 33 6.63 -8.38 -11.95
N ILE A 34 5.35 -8.20 -12.33
CA ILE A 34 4.98 -8.11 -13.76
C ILE A 34 5.62 -6.88 -14.42
N PRO A 35 5.52 -5.65 -13.88
CA PRO A 35 6.21 -4.50 -14.47
C PRO A 35 7.73 -4.66 -14.54
N ALA A 36 8.35 -5.29 -13.52
CA ALA A 36 9.77 -5.55 -13.54
C ALA A 36 10.18 -6.51 -14.67
N LYS A 37 9.44 -7.60 -14.87
CA LYS A 37 9.68 -8.54 -16.00
C LYS A 37 9.42 -7.87 -17.36
N VAL A 38 8.38 -7.07 -17.49
CA VAL A 38 8.08 -6.30 -18.72
C VAL A 38 9.20 -5.30 -19.02
N ALA A 39 9.77 -4.66 -17.98
CA ALA A 39 10.92 -3.77 -18.13
C ALA A 39 12.22 -4.51 -18.51
N GLY A 40 12.25 -5.84 -18.45
CA GLY A 40 13.41 -6.65 -18.81
C GLY A 40 14.37 -6.94 -17.64
N VAL A 41 13.92 -6.83 -16.38
CA VAL A 41 14.72 -7.22 -15.22
C VAL A 41 14.99 -8.73 -15.27
N GLU A 42 16.25 -9.11 -15.19
CA GLU A 42 16.65 -10.51 -15.33
C GLU A 42 16.30 -11.33 -14.08
N GLU A 43 16.60 -10.81 -12.88
CA GLU A 43 16.44 -11.54 -11.63
C GLU A 43 15.54 -10.79 -10.63
N LEU A 44 14.47 -11.46 -10.17
CA LEU A 44 13.55 -10.98 -9.14
C LEU A 44 13.70 -11.78 -7.87
N ILE A 45 14.08 -11.11 -6.78
CA ILE A 45 14.21 -11.70 -5.45
C ILE A 45 13.10 -11.17 -4.57
N MET A 46 12.23 -12.05 -4.08
CA MET A 46 11.14 -11.69 -3.20
C MET A 46 11.49 -11.99 -1.74
N VAL A 47 11.20 -11.05 -0.85
CA VAL A 47 11.19 -11.25 0.60
C VAL A 47 9.76 -11.09 1.12
N VAL A 48 9.31 -12.02 1.95
CA VAL A 48 7.97 -12.01 2.54
C VAL A 48 8.02 -12.55 3.97
N PRO A 49 7.56 -11.80 4.99
CA PRO A 49 7.51 -12.31 6.34
C PRO A 49 6.49 -13.45 6.46
N THR A 50 6.86 -14.50 7.16
CA THR A 50 6.02 -15.67 7.44
C THR A 50 5.95 -15.91 8.94
N PRO A 51 5.15 -15.11 9.69
CA PRO A 51 4.93 -15.36 11.11
C PRO A 51 4.49 -16.80 11.34
N ASP A 52 4.94 -17.38 12.42
CA ASP A 52 4.64 -18.78 12.81
C ASP A 52 5.00 -19.83 11.73
N SER A 53 5.92 -19.47 10.82
CA SER A 53 6.33 -20.33 9.68
C SER A 53 5.19 -20.68 8.72
N ILE A 54 4.10 -19.92 8.73
CA ILE A 54 2.95 -20.12 7.85
C ILE A 54 3.16 -19.35 6.54
N THR A 55 3.31 -20.06 5.43
CA THR A 55 3.38 -19.47 4.09
C THR A 55 1.99 -19.41 3.46
N ASN A 56 1.65 -18.25 2.88
CA ASN A 56 0.39 -18.13 2.14
C ASN A 56 0.56 -18.68 0.71
N GLN A 57 -0.25 -19.67 0.37
CA GLN A 57 -0.17 -20.38 -0.92
C GLN A 57 -0.51 -19.47 -2.11
N LEU A 58 -1.43 -18.49 -1.95
CA LEU A 58 -1.78 -17.55 -3.02
C LEU A 58 -0.62 -16.59 -3.33
N VAL A 59 0.12 -16.17 -2.30
CA VAL A 59 1.32 -15.33 -2.47
C VAL A 59 2.42 -16.10 -3.22
N LEU A 60 2.65 -17.38 -2.89
CA LEU A 60 3.61 -18.23 -3.59
C LEU A 60 3.17 -18.53 -5.02
N ALA A 61 1.88 -18.79 -5.25
CA ALA A 61 1.33 -18.98 -6.59
C ALA A 61 1.50 -17.72 -7.46
N ALA A 62 1.21 -16.53 -6.90
CA ALA A 62 1.43 -15.26 -7.58
C ALA A 62 2.91 -15.05 -7.93
N ALA A 63 3.84 -15.36 -7.02
CA ALA A 63 5.27 -15.28 -7.25
C ALA A 63 5.70 -16.23 -8.40
N TYR A 64 5.22 -17.46 -8.40
CA TYR A 64 5.52 -18.44 -9.45
C TYR A 64 5.00 -17.98 -10.82
N ILE A 65 3.73 -17.58 -10.89
CA ILE A 65 3.08 -17.16 -12.15
C ILE A 65 3.73 -15.90 -12.73
N SER A 66 4.13 -14.95 -11.87
CA SER A 66 4.77 -13.69 -12.29
C SER A 66 6.27 -13.80 -12.56
N GLY A 67 6.86 -14.99 -12.42
CA GLY A 67 8.25 -15.26 -12.74
C GLY A 67 9.24 -14.70 -11.72
N VAL A 68 8.91 -14.71 -10.43
CA VAL A 68 9.86 -14.45 -9.34
C VAL A 68 10.85 -15.61 -9.26
N ASP A 69 12.14 -15.29 -9.27
CA ASP A 69 13.20 -16.30 -9.37
C ASP A 69 13.51 -16.95 -8.00
N THR A 70 13.50 -16.16 -6.92
CA THR A 70 13.80 -16.65 -5.58
C THR A 70 12.91 -15.97 -4.53
N VAL A 71 12.46 -16.76 -3.54
CA VAL A 71 11.65 -16.28 -2.42
C VAL A 71 12.34 -16.58 -1.10
N PHE A 72 12.50 -15.57 -0.25
CA PHE A 72 13.02 -15.69 1.11
C PHE A 72 11.92 -15.35 2.12
N THR A 73 11.71 -16.23 3.10
CA THR A 73 10.71 -16.06 4.16
C THR A 73 11.25 -15.20 5.31
N VAL A 74 11.63 -13.98 5.00
CA VAL A 74 12.15 -12.98 5.92
C VAL A 74 11.45 -11.64 5.67
N GLY A 75 11.24 -10.85 6.72
CA GLY A 75 10.58 -9.56 6.64
C GLY A 75 11.24 -8.50 7.53
N GLY A 76 10.62 -7.33 7.63
CA GLY A 76 11.10 -6.24 8.47
C GLY A 76 12.34 -5.52 7.95
N ALA A 77 12.97 -4.71 8.79
CA ALA A 77 14.15 -3.94 8.45
C ALA A 77 15.36 -4.81 8.04
N GLN A 78 15.48 -6.00 8.65
CA GLN A 78 16.56 -6.94 8.34
C GLN A 78 16.46 -7.50 6.92
N ALA A 79 15.24 -7.70 6.39
CA ALA A 79 15.05 -8.12 5.00
C ALA A 79 15.49 -7.01 4.02
N VAL A 80 15.13 -5.77 4.31
CA VAL A 80 15.57 -4.59 3.53
C VAL A 80 17.10 -4.46 3.55
N ALA A 81 17.71 -4.61 4.72
CA ALA A 81 19.18 -4.57 4.84
C ALA A 81 19.85 -5.72 4.08
N ALA A 82 19.29 -6.94 4.15
CA ALA A 82 19.81 -8.08 3.42
C ALA A 82 19.77 -7.86 1.90
N LEU A 83 18.69 -7.32 1.37
CA LEU A 83 18.58 -6.97 -0.04
C LEU A 83 19.54 -5.84 -0.44
N ALA A 84 19.72 -4.83 0.42
CA ALA A 84 20.57 -3.66 0.13
C ALA A 84 22.06 -3.97 0.13
N TYR A 85 22.53 -4.78 1.06
CA TYR A 85 23.96 -5.06 1.27
C TYR A 85 24.38 -6.44 0.77
N GLY A 86 23.43 -7.36 0.62
CA GLY A 86 23.71 -8.78 0.38
C GLY A 86 24.10 -9.52 1.66
N THR A 87 23.94 -10.83 1.62
CA THR A 87 24.39 -11.79 2.65
C THR A 87 25.01 -13.00 1.95
N GLN A 88 25.39 -14.03 2.70
CA GLN A 88 25.85 -15.29 2.11
C GLN A 88 24.76 -16.01 1.31
N THR A 89 23.48 -15.76 1.61
CA THR A 89 22.32 -16.46 1.02
C THR A 89 21.40 -15.55 0.21
N ILE A 90 21.27 -14.27 0.60
CA ILE A 90 20.42 -13.28 -0.09
C ILE A 90 21.35 -12.37 -0.90
N PRO A 91 21.28 -12.40 -2.24
CA PRO A 91 22.11 -11.55 -3.08
C PRO A 91 21.72 -10.07 -2.91
N LYS A 92 22.71 -9.18 -3.07
CA LYS A 92 22.46 -7.74 -3.16
C LYS A 92 21.65 -7.44 -4.42
N VAL A 93 20.69 -6.49 -4.30
CA VAL A 93 19.87 -6.02 -5.42
C VAL A 93 20.19 -4.56 -5.79
N ASP A 94 19.76 -4.14 -6.99
CA ASP A 94 19.95 -2.77 -7.48
C ASP A 94 18.83 -1.84 -7.00
N LYS A 95 17.64 -2.39 -6.80
CA LYS A 95 16.46 -1.64 -6.34
C LYS A 95 15.57 -2.52 -5.47
N ILE A 96 14.99 -1.92 -4.42
CA ILE A 96 13.97 -2.54 -3.56
C ILE A 96 12.65 -1.85 -3.84
N VAL A 97 11.62 -2.62 -4.19
CA VAL A 97 10.25 -2.14 -4.45
C VAL A 97 9.24 -2.89 -3.58
N GLY A 98 8.10 -2.31 -3.39
CA GLY A 98 6.99 -2.89 -2.63
C GLY A 98 6.72 -2.16 -1.30
N PRO A 99 5.44 -2.20 -0.87
CA PRO A 99 5.00 -1.56 0.37
C PRO A 99 5.45 -2.35 1.61
N GLY A 100 5.46 -1.67 2.75
CA GLY A 100 5.76 -2.29 4.03
C GLY A 100 5.33 -1.37 5.19
N ASN A 101 5.38 -1.88 6.40
CA ASN A 101 5.08 -1.10 7.60
C ASN A 101 6.15 0.00 7.85
N ILE A 102 5.94 0.81 8.90
CA ILE A 102 6.83 1.92 9.26
C ILE A 102 8.31 1.48 9.44
N TYR A 103 8.57 0.27 9.92
CA TYR A 103 9.93 -0.25 10.07
C TYR A 103 10.59 -0.51 8.72
N VAL A 104 9.83 -1.04 7.76
CA VAL A 104 10.28 -1.27 6.38
C VAL A 104 10.48 0.05 5.65
N ALA A 105 9.55 0.98 5.76
CA ALA A 105 9.65 2.32 5.19
C ALA A 105 10.88 3.07 5.74
N THR A 106 11.12 3.00 7.05
CA THR A 106 12.31 3.58 7.69
C THR A 106 13.60 2.90 7.21
N ALA A 107 13.61 1.58 7.11
CA ALA A 107 14.79 0.86 6.61
C ALA A 107 15.09 1.22 5.15
N LYS A 108 14.07 1.31 4.28
CA LYS A 108 14.22 1.77 2.89
C LYS A 108 14.83 3.18 2.83
N ARG A 109 14.38 4.09 3.71
CA ARG A 109 14.96 5.44 3.81
C ARG A 109 16.44 5.41 4.18
N VAL A 110 16.83 4.56 5.14
CA VAL A 110 18.22 4.46 5.61
C VAL A 110 19.15 3.89 4.55
N VAL A 111 18.70 2.93 3.74
CA VAL A 111 19.52 2.30 2.70
C VAL A 111 19.46 3.02 1.36
N PHE A 112 18.64 4.06 1.22
CA PHE A 112 18.58 4.85 -0.01
C PHE A 112 19.93 5.48 -0.35
N GLY A 113 20.35 5.32 -1.60
CA GLY A 113 21.70 5.70 -2.06
C GLY A 113 22.68 4.53 -2.07
N GLN A 114 22.57 3.56 -1.17
CA GLN A 114 23.25 2.27 -1.22
C GLN A 114 22.55 1.31 -2.22
N VAL A 115 21.25 1.40 -2.28
CA VAL A 115 20.34 0.68 -3.18
C VAL A 115 19.26 1.65 -3.65
N GLY A 116 18.72 1.47 -4.85
CA GLY A 116 17.54 2.20 -5.30
C GLY A 116 16.29 1.77 -4.51
N ILE A 117 15.33 2.67 -4.34
CA ILE A 117 14.01 2.34 -3.78
C ILE A 117 12.92 2.88 -4.71
N ASP A 118 11.70 2.35 -4.60
CA ASP A 118 10.52 2.90 -5.27
C ASP A 118 10.10 4.23 -4.64
N MET A 119 9.61 4.17 -3.40
CA MET A 119 9.15 5.31 -2.62
C MET A 119 9.22 5.00 -1.13
N ILE A 120 9.05 6.03 -0.31
CA ILE A 120 8.78 5.89 1.12
C ILE A 120 7.27 6.06 1.27
N ALA A 121 6.56 4.93 1.41
CA ALA A 121 5.12 4.95 1.58
C ALA A 121 4.72 5.61 2.91
N GLY A 122 3.72 6.49 2.85
CA GLY A 122 2.97 6.93 4.02
C GLY A 122 1.93 5.89 4.44
N PRO A 123 1.12 6.18 5.48
CA PRO A 123 -0.08 5.40 5.76
C PRO A 123 -1.06 5.50 4.59
N SER A 124 -1.88 4.46 4.41
CA SER A 124 -2.90 4.44 3.35
C SER A 124 -3.96 5.53 3.58
N GLU A 125 -4.36 6.22 2.52
CA GLU A 125 -5.30 7.32 2.58
C GLU A 125 -6.41 7.14 1.55
N ILE A 126 -7.67 7.40 1.94
CA ILE A 126 -8.79 7.57 1.03
C ILE A 126 -9.55 8.84 1.36
N LEU A 127 -9.89 9.60 0.33
CA LEU A 127 -10.82 10.72 0.41
C LEU A 127 -11.97 10.49 -0.55
N ILE A 128 -13.18 10.61 -0.06
CA ILE A 128 -14.41 10.46 -0.84
C ILE A 128 -15.07 11.82 -0.97
N ILE A 129 -15.38 12.24 -2.19
CA ILE A 129 -16.25 13.38 -2.47
C ILE A 129 -17.61 12.85 -2.85
N CYS A 130 -18.66 13.21 -2.10
CA CYS A 130 -20.01 12.72 -2.34
C CYS A 130 -21.02 13.87 -2.35
N ASP A 131 -22.01 13.81 -3.27
CA ASP A 131 -23.09 14.80 -3.37
C ASP A 131 -24.34 14.45 -2.55
N GLY A 132 -24.27 13.42 -1.72
CA GLY A 132 -25.38 12.97 -0.87
C GLY A 132 -26.46 12.13 -1.58
N LYS A 133 -26.24 11.71 -2.85
CA LYS A 133 -27.28 11.04 -3.64
C LYS A 133 -27.02 9.54 -3.87
N THR A 134 -26.19 8.92 -3.06
CA THR A 134 -25.90 7.48 -3.16
C THR A 134 -26.35 6.74 -1.90
N ASN A 135 -26.08 5.43 -1.87
CA ASN A 135 -26.35 4.63 -0.67
C ASN A 135 -25.27 4.87 0.40
N PRO A 136 -25.64 5.33 1.61
CA PRO A 136 -24.68 5.59 2.68
C PRO A 136 -23.88 4.35 3.13
N ASP A 137 -24.45 3.13 2.98
CA ASP A 137 -23.73 1.89 3.26
C ASP A 137 -22.51 1.71 2.32
N TRP A 138 -22.61 2.15 1.07
CA TRP A 138 -21.49 2.07 0.13
C TRP A 138 -20.35 3.02 0.51
N ILE A 139 -20.70 4.25 0.93
CA ILE A 139 -19.70 5.21 1.42
C ILE A 139 -18.98 4.68 2.68
N ALA A 140 -19.74 4.07 3.61
CA ALA A 140 -19.16 3.46 4.80
C ALA A 140 -18.17 2.33 4.42
N MET A 141 -18.53 1.48 3.45
CA MET A 141 -17.65 0.40 2.96
C MET A 141 -16.41 0.95 2.24
N ASP A 142 -16.53 2.03 1.47
CA ASP A 142 -15.40 2.68 0.83
C ASP A 142 -14.44 3.28 1.88
N LEU A 143 -14.95 3.91 2.94
CA LEU A 143 -14.12 4.37 4.05
C LEU A 143 -13.39 3.21 4.75
N PHE A 144 -14.05 2.05 4.91
CA PHE A 144 -13.43 0.86 5.50
C PHE A 144 -12.35 0.25 4.62
N SER A 145 -12.42 0.43 3.30
CA SER A 145 -11.47 -0.18 2.35
C SER A 145 -10.01 0.21 2.63
N GLN A 146 -9.76 1.41 3.13
CA GLN A 146 -8.43 1.85 3.55
C GLN A 146 -8.23 1.73 5.07
N ALA A 147 -9.26 2.01 5.87
CA ALA A 147 -9.19 1.90 7.32
C ALA A 147 -8.82 0.49 7.81
N GLU A 148 -9.14 -0.57 7.05
CA GLU A 148 -8.79 -1.94 7.40
C GLU A 148 -7.30 -2.26 7.23
N HIS A 149 -6.53 -1.45 6.51
CA HIS A 149 -5.13 -1.73 6.22
C HIS A 149 -4.23 -1.57 7.44
N ASP A 150 -4.39 -0.49 8.19
CA ASP A 150 -3.59 -0.19 9.38
C ASP A 150 -4.31 0.80 10.30
N GLU A 151 -3.97 0.84 11.58
CA GLU A 151 -4.51 1.78 12.57
C GLU A 151 -4.17 3.24 12.23
N ASP A 152 -3.10 3.49 11.47
CA ASP A 152 -2.68 4.82 11.00
C ASP A 152 -3.32 5.24 9.66
N ALA A 153 -4.14 4.39 9.03
CA ALA A 153 -4.82 4.71 7.79
C ALA A 153 -5.79 5.89 7.96
N GLN A 154 -5.89 6.73 6.93
CA GLN A 154 -6.76 7.91 6.93
C GLN A 154 -7.94 7.72 5.98
N SER A 155 -9.16 7.96 6.49
CA SER A 155 -10.39 7.87 5.71
C SER A 155 -11.23 9.13 5.89
N ILE A 156 -11.44 9.88 4.81
CA ILE A 156 -12.10 11.18 4.83
C ILE A 156 -13.31 11.18 3.89
N LEU A 157 -14.44 11.70 4.35
CA LEU A 157 -15.60 12.04 3.52
C LEU A 157 -15.76 13.56 3.47
N LEU A 158 -15.92 14.10 2.26
CA LEU A 158 -16.35 15.46 2.01
C LEU A 158 -17.75 15.44 1.36
N CYS A 159 -18.73 16.05 2.01
CA CYS A 159 -20.13 16.06 1.51
C CYS A 159 -20.81 17.36 1.88
N PRO A 160 -21.59 17.99 0.96
CA PRO A 160 -22.36 19.21 1.25
C PRO A 160 -23.74 18.93 1.89
N ASP A 161 -24.09 17.69 2.18
CA ASP A 161 -25.38 17.28 2.76
C ASP A 161 -25.17 16.73 4.18
N ALA A 162 -25.60 17.49 5.18
CA ALA A 162 -25.45 17.13 6.59
C ALA A 162 -26.29 15.88 6.95
N ASP A 163 -27.52 15.79 6.44
CA ASP A 163 -28.40 14.66 6.71
C ASP A 163 -27.81 13.35 6.13
N PHE A 164 -27.12 13.45 4.99
CA PHE A 164 -26.43 12.32 4.39
C PHE A 164 -25.19 11.91 5.21
N ILE A 165 -24.45 12.86 5.75
CA ILE A 165 -23.31 12.56 6.66
C ILE A 165 -23.80 11.77 7.88
N ASP A 166 -24.91 12.18 8.50
CA ASP A 166 -25.49 11.48 9.64
C ASP A 166 -25.91 10.04 9.26
N GLN A 167 -26.43 9.84 8.03
CA GLN A 167 -26.74 8.50 7.50
C GLN A 167 -25.47 7.64 7.30
N VAL A 168 -24.38 8.23 6.84
CA VAL A 168 -23.08 7.53 6.70
C VAL A 168 -22.56 7.14 8.08
N GLU A 169 -22.63 8.02 9.08
CA GLU A 169 -22.23 7.69 10.46
C GLU A 169 -23.06 6.52 11.02
N ALA A 170 -24.37 6.54 10.81
CA ALA A 170 -25.25 5.42 11.18
C ALA A 170 -24.89 4.12 10.45
N SER A 171 -24.51 4.20 9.17
CA SER A 171 -24.07 3.05 8.36
C SER A 171 -22.74 2.51 8.86
N ILE A 172 -21.79 3.37 9.24
CA ILE A 172 -20.53 2.96 9.88
C ILE A 172 -20.82 2.18 11.16
N ALA A 173 -21.66 2.72 12.06
CA ALA A 173 -22.02 2.06 13.31
C ALA A 173 -22.70 0.70 13.09
N LYS A 174 -23.54 0.58 12.04
CA LYS A 174 -24.25 -0.65 11.65
C LYS A 174 -23.32 -1.70 11.06
N LEU A 175 -22.40 -1.32 10.17
CA LEU A 175 -21.59 -2.24 9.37
C LEU A 175 -20.29 -2.64 10.06
N LEU A 176 -19.69 -1.75 10.84
CA LEU A 176 -18.41 -2.01 11.53
C LEU A 176 -18.37 -3.32 12.32
N PRO A 177 -19.41 -3.70 13.12
CA PRO A 177 -19.42 -4.96 13.85
C PRO A 177 -19.33 -6.21 12.97
N THR A 178 -19.69 -6.11 11.68
CA THR A 178 -19.70 -7.23 10.72
C THR A 178 -18.37 -7.40 10.01
N MET A 179 -17.45 -6.44 10.15
CA MET A 179 -16.16 -6.47 9.48
C MET A 179 -15.18 -7.41 10.18
N GLU A 180 -14.39 -8.17 9.41
CA GLU A 180 -13.38 -9.09 9.93
C GLU A 180 -12.31 -8.34 10.74
N ARG A 181 -11.86 -7.17 10.25
CA ARG A 181 -10.81 -6.36 10.88
C ARG A 181 -11.37 -5.15 11.66
N LYS A 182 -12.53 -5.29 12.26
CA LYS A 182 -13.28 -4.21 12.92
C LYS A 182 -12.50 -3.40 13.95
N GLU A 183 -11.58 -4.01 14.69
CA GLU A 183 -10.79 -3.32 15.71
C GLU A 183 -9.80 -2.33 15.07
N ILE A 184 -9.17 -2.72 13.96
CA ILE A 184 -8.26 -1.86 13.19
C ILE A 184 -9.05 -0.72 12.55
N ILE A 185 -10.17 -1.06 11.87
CA ILE A 185 -11.05 -0.06 11.25
C ILE A 185 -11.55 0.95 12.29
N ALA A 186 -12.00 0.47 13.47
CA ALA A 186 -12.49 1.35 14.53
C ALA A 186 -11.42 2.32 15.02
N THR A 187 -10.17 1.84 15.19
CA THR A 187 -9.04 2.68 15.61
C THR A 187 -8.70 3.71 14.54
N ALA A 188 -8.55 3.28 13.29
CA ALA A 188 -8.24 4.17 12.16
C ALA A 188 -9.30 5.27 12.00
N LEU A 189 -10.59 4.90 12.00
CA LEU A 189 -11.67 5.88 11.87
C LEU A 189 -11.75 6.84 13.06
N LYS A 190 -11.51 6.36 14.28
CA LYS A 190 -11.53 7.19 15.49
C LYS A 190 -10.40 8.21 15.51
N ASP A 191 -9.19 7.79 15.16
CA ASP A 191 -7.98 8.59 15.36
C ASP A 191 -7.61 9.39 14.08
N ARG A 192 -8.01 8.91 12.90
CA ARG A 192 -7.63 9.45 11.57
C ARG A 192 -8.82 9.66 10.63
N GLY A 193 -10.03 9.22 10.98
CA GLY A 193 -11.22 9.41 10.17
C GLY A 193 -11.79 10.83 10.30
N ALA A 194 -12.43 11.33 9.23
CA ALA A 194 -13.14 12.60 9.26
C ALA A 194 -14.35 12.57 8.32
N LEU A 195 -15.51 12.99 8.82
CA LEU A 195 -16.71 13.27 8.03
C LEU A 195 -16.90 14.79 8.03
N ILE A 196 -16.68 15.44 6.89
CA ILE A 196 -16.58 16.90 6.78
C ILE A 196 -17.76 17.45 5.96
N LEU A 197 -18.57 18.28 6.60
CA LEU A 197 -19.60 19.04 5.92
C LEU A 197 -18.93 20.19 5.14
N THR A 198 -19.11 20.18 3.83
CA THR A 198 -18.69 21.28 2.95
C THR A 198 -19.85 22.18 2.60
N LYS A 199 -19.59 23.40 2.21
CA LYS A 199 -20.61 24.35 1.78
C LYS A 199 -21.27 23.88 0.46
N ASP A 200 -20.47 23.38 -0.45
CA ASP A 200 -20.84 22.93 -1.79
C ASP A 200 -19.77 21.96 -2.35
N MET A 201 -19.99 21.46 -3.57
CA MET A 201 -19.04 20.57 -4.24
C MET A 201 -17.75 21.27 -4.64
N ASP A 202 -17.77 22.57 -4.91
CA ASP A 202 -16.58 23.34 -5.27
C ASP A 202 -15.63 23.43 -4.07
N GLU A 203 -16.15 23.64 -2.86
CA GLU A 203 -15.37 23.58 -1.64
C GLU A 203 -14.81 22.17 -1.37
N ALA A 204 -15.62 21.13 -1.61
CA ALA A 204 -15.14 19.74 -1.46
C ALA A 204 -13.94 19.46 -2.38
N VAL A 205 -14.00 19.90 -3.64
CA VAL A 205 -12.88 19.78 -4.60
C VAL A 205 -11.67 20.60 -4.15
N ALA A 206 -11.91 21.82 -3.66
CA ALA A 206 -10.81 22.69 -3.18
C ALA A 206 -10.09 22.08 -1.96
N LEU A 207 -10.84 21.50 -1.02
CA LEU A 207 -10.28 20.79 0.14
C LEU A 207 -9.55 19.51 -0.27
N SER A 208 -10.11 18.73 -1.19
CA SER A 208 -9.44 17.55 -1.74
C SER A 208 -8.08 17.88 -2.34
N ASN A 209 -7.98 18.99 -3.10
CA ASN A 209 -6.71 19.46 -3.66
C ASN A 209 -5.70 19.90 -2.58
N GLN A 210 -6.15 20.39 -1.43
CA GLN A 210 -5.27 20.75 -0.32
C GLN A 210 -4.80 19.51 0.47
N ILE A 211 -5.69 18.52 0.64
CA ILE A 211 -5.38 17.24 1.31
C ILE A 211 -4.47 16.40 0.43
N ALA A 212 -4.72 16.36 -0.88
CA ALA A 212 -3.98 15.57 -1.88
C ALA A 212 -3.83 14.09 -1.48
N PRO A 213 -4.96 13.35 -1.32
CA PRO A 213 -4.95 11.99 -0.80
C PRO A 213 -4.30 11.00 -1.78
N GLU A 214 -3.88 9.84 -1.26
CA GLU A 214 -3.36 8.74 -2.08
C GLU A 214 -4.45 8.17 -3.01
N HIS A 215 -5.68 8.02 -2.49
CA HIS A 215 -6.84 7.54 -3.25
C HIS A 215 -7.99 8.54 -3.19
N LEU A 216 -8.65 8.81 -4.35
CA LEU A 216 -9.79 9.70 -4.52
C LEU A 216 -10.89 9.01 -5.33
#